data_627d7a59dad2ccc59ec60971050fb371
#
_entry.id   627d7a59dad2ccc59ec60971050fb371
#
_cell.length_a   1.000
_cell.length_b   1.000
_cell.length_c   1.000
_cell.angle_alpha   90.00
_cell.angle_beta   90.00
_cell.angle_gamma   90.00
#
_symmetry.space_group_name_H-M   'P 1'
#
loop_
_entity.id
_entity.type
_entity.pdbx_description
1 polymer ?
#
loop_
_entity_poly.entity_id
_entity_poly.type
_entity_poly.pdbx_seq_one_letter_code
_entity_poly.pdbx_strand_id
1 'polypeptide(L)'
;MKRNKIALVGGGQIGGILALICAQKELGDVVIVDVPKSEGMVKGKALDILESNPHDGYDVKITGSSKLSDIKDANVVAITAGVPRKPGMSREDLLEININNCYI
;
A
#
# COMPACT_ATOMS: atom_id res chain seq x y z
N MET A 1 -11.39 14.02 17.10
CA MET A 1 -11.91 12.73 16.60
C MET A 1 -10.78 11.94 15.96
N LYS A 2 -10.63 10.68 16.30
CA LYS A 2 -9.56 9.86 15.75
C LYS A 2 -9.94 9.40 14.36
N ARG A 3 -9.07 9.64 13.38
CA ARG A 3 -9.30 9.16 12.02
C ARG A 3 -9.12 7.66 11.92
N ASN A 4 -9.83 7.03 11.01
CA ASN A 4 -9.60 5.65 10.67
C ASN A 4 -8.21 5.49 10.04
N LYS A 5 -7.61 4.34 10.26
CA LYS A 5 -6.32 4.00 9.66
C LYS A 5 -6.51 2.87 8.67
N ILE A 6 -6.01 3.07 7.45
CA ILE A 6 -6.08 2.10 6.37
C ILE A 6 -4.65 1.67 6.05
N ALA A 7 -4.39 0.38 6.16
CA ALA A 7 -3.09 -0.18 5.83
C ALA A 7 -3.18 -0.92 4.50
N LEU A 8 -2.29 -0.57 3.58
CA LEU A 8 -2.19 -1.23 2.28
C LEU A 8 -0.87 -1.98 2.22
N VAL A 9 -0.94 -3.30 2.20
CA VAL A 9 0.24 -4.15 2.10
C VAL A 9 0.47 -4.45 0.64
N GLY A 10 1.48 -3.83 0.07
CA GLY A 10 1.77 -3.85 -1.36
C GLY A 10 1.64 -2.47 -1.96
N GLY A 11 2.76 -1.93 -2.46
CA GLY A 11 2.83 -0.58 -3.03
C GLY A 11 2.96 -0.55 -4.54
N GLY A 12 2.52 -1.62 -5.23
CA GLY A 12 2.52 -1.69 -6.69
C GLY A 12 1.46 -0.78 -7.30
N GLN A 13 1.11 -1.05 -8.56
CA GLN A 13 0.15 -0.20 -9.26
C GLN A 13 -1.23 -0.19 -8.58
N ILE A 14 -1.74 -1.36 -8.22
CA ILE A 14 -3.05 -1.47 -7.57
C ILE A 14 -3.02 -0.81 -6.19
N GLY A 15 -1.99 -1.11 -5.40
CA GLY A 15 -1.85 -0.52 -4.07
C GLY A 15 -1.71 1.00 -4.10
N GLY A 16 -0.92 1.52 -5.05
CA GLY A 16 -0.74 2.96 -5.21
C GLY A 16 -2.02 3.67 -5.63
N ILE A 17 -2.76 3.10 -6.58
CA ILE A 17 -4.04 3.66 -7.02
C ILE A 17 -5.07 3.60 -5.90
N LEU A 18 -5.11 2.50 -5.16
CA LEU A 18 -6.03 2.36 -4.02
C LEU A 18 -5.73 3.40 -2.94
N ALA A 19 -4.45 3.66 -2.67
CA ALA A 19 -4.05 4.71 -1.74
C ALA A 19 -4.54 6.09 -2.19
N LEU A 20 -4.41 6.40 -3.47
CA LEU A 20 -4.88 7.65 -4.02
C LEU A 20 -6.40 7.80 -3.88
N ILE A 21 -7.15 6.75 -4.20
CA ILE A 21 -8.61 6.77 -4.09
C ILE A 21 -9.05 6.94 -2.63
N CYS A 22 -8.40 6.22 -1.70
CA CYS A 22 -8.69 6.38 -0.27
C CYS A 22 -8.43 7.80 0.21
N ALA A 23 -7.36 8.43 -0.27
CA ALA A 23 -7.03 9.80 0.08
C ALA A 23 -8.06 10.79 -0.49
N GLN A 24 -8.38 10.67 -1.76
CA GLN A 24 -9.34 11.57 -2.42
C GLN A 24 -10.73 11.51 -1.80
N LYS A 25 -11.13 10.33 -1.33
CA LYS A 25 -12.42 10.15 -0.64
C LYS A 25 -12.34 10.41 0.86
N GLU A 26 -11.18 10.78 1.36
CA GLU A 26 -10.95 11.05 2.78
C GLU A 26 -11.45 9.94 3.70
N LEU A 27 -11.21 8.69 3.30
CA LEU A 27 -11.66 7.52 4.07
C LEU A 27 -10.89 7.33 5.37
N GLY A 28 -9.68 7.85 5.45
CA GLY A 28 -8.84 7.76 6.63
C GLY A 28 -7.38 8.06 6.29
N ASP A 29 -6.53 7.94 7.28
CA ASP A 29 -5.09 8.02 7.08
C ASP A 29 -4.57 6.71 6.49
N VAL A 30 -3.64 6.79 5.57
CA VAL A 30 -3.17 5.63 4.80
C VAL A 30 -1.70 5.36 5.08
N VAL A 31 -1.37 4.10 5.33
CA VAL A 31 0.02 3.64 5.34
C VAL A 31 0.18 2.58 4.25
N ILE A 32 1.19 2.75 3.41
CA ILE A 32 1.54 1.79 2.35
C ILE A 32 2.80 1.06 2.80
N VAL A 33 2.71 -0.25 2.92
CA VAL A 33 3.83 -1.09 3.36
C VAL A 33 4.26 -2.00 2.22
N ASP A 34 5.55 -2.07 1.98
CA ASP A 34 6.11 -2.98 0.98
C ASP A 34 7.44 -3.55 1.50
N VAL A 35 8.08 -4.41 0.71
CA VAL A 35 9.37 -4.99 1.07
C VAL A 35 10.46 -3.92 1.17
N PRO A 36 11.55 -4.15 1.93
CA PRO A 36 12.57 -3.12 2.13
C PRO A 36 13.17 -2.55 0.85
N LYS A 37 13.35 -3.37 -0.18
CA LYS A 37 13.90 -2.88 -1.46
C LYS A 37 12.98 -1.90 -2.18
N SER A 38 11.71 -1.90 -1.85
CA SER A 38 10.70 -1.01 -2.45
C SER A 38 10.34 0.17 -1.54
N GLU A 39 11.02 0.34 -0.42
CA GLU A 39 10.71 1.38 0.57
C GLU A 39 10.76 2.78 -0.05
N GLY A 40 11.79 3.07 -0.84
CA GLY A 40 11.90 4.36 -1.50
C GLY A 40 10.76 4.64 -2.45
N MET A 41 10.30 3.62 -3.18
CA MET A 41 9.19 3.72 -4.10
C MET A 41 7.88 4.05 -3.37
N VAL A 42 7.56 3.34 -2.29
CA VAL A 42 6.30 3.58 -1.58
C VAL A 42 6.33 4.91 -0.82
N LYS A 43 7.47 5.32 -0.31
CA LYS A 43 7.62 6.65 0.28
C LYS A 43 7.41 7.75 -0.75
N GLY A 44 7.94 7.57 -1.96
CA GLY A 44 7.75 8.50 -3.06
C GLY A 44 6.30 8.60 -3.49
N LYS A 45 5.61 7.46 -3.63
CA LYS A 45 4.19 7.43 -3.95
C LYS A 45 3.35 8.13 -2.88
N ALA A 46 3.65 7.87 -1.61
CA ALA A 46 2.95 8.50 -0.51
C ALA A 46 3.15 10.01 -0.52
N LEU A 47 4.36 10.47 -0.78
CA LEU A 47 4.67 11.89 -0.86
C LEU A 47 3.94 12.56 -2.01
N ASP A 48 3.91 11.93 -3.18
CA ASP A 48 3.21 12.46 -4.35
C ASP A 48 1.73 12.67 -4.06
N ILE A 49 1.09 11.69 -3.42
CA ILE A 49 -0.32 11.79 -3.04
C ILE A 49 -0.52 12.87 -1.99
N LEU A 50 0.36 12.94 -0.99
CA LEU A 50 0.29 13.92 0.08
C LEU A 50 0.40 15.36 -0.47
N GLU A 51 1.29 15.58 -1.42
CA GLU A 51 1.50 16.89 -2.03
C GLU A 51 0.30 17.33 -2.87
N SER A 52 -0.52 16.41 -3.36
CA SER A 52 -1.73 16.76 -4.10
C SER A 52 -2.91 17.15 -3.19
N ASN A 53 -2.81 16.93 -1.87
CA ASN A 53 -3.88 17.25 -0.93
C ASN A 53 -4.44 18.67 -1.09
N PRO A 54 -3.61 19.74 -1.03
CA PRO A 54 -4.15 21.10 -1.13
C PRO A 54 -4.76 21.40 -2.50
N HIS A 55 -4.19 20.80 -3.54
CA HIS A 55 -4.66 21.02 -4.91
C HIS A 55 -6.03 20.38 -5.14
N ASP A 56 -6.21 19.15 -4.65
CA ASP A 56 -7.45 18.39 -4.86
C ASP A 56 -8.46 18.56 -3.73
N GLY A 57 -8.12 19.31 -2.69
CA GLY A 57 -9.03 19.65 -1.62
C GLY A 57 -9.26 18.56 -0.57
N TYR A 58 -8.38 17.57 -0.50
CA TYR A 58 -8.45 16.58 0.58
C TYR A 58 -7.30 16.78 1.57
N ASP A 59 -7.48 16.31 2.79
CA ASP A 59 -6.52 16.47 3.88
C ASP A 59 -6.45 15.19 4.72
N VAL A 60 -5.59 14.28 4.30
CA VAL A 60 -5.32 13.03 5.01
C VAL A 60 -3.83 12.81 5.11
N LYS A 61 -3.41 12.00 6.08
CA LYS A 61 -2.02 11.62 6.25
C LYS A 61 -1.73 10.35 5.44
N ILE A 62 -0.68 10.38 4.65
CA ILE A 62 -0.26 9.24 3.84
C ILE A 62 1.22 9.01 4.06
N THR A 63 1.59 7.78 4.43
CA THR A 63 2.98 7.41 4.69
C THR A 63 3.34 6.12 3.97
N GLY A 64 4.61 5.97 3.63
CA GLY A 64 5.17 4.74 3.07
C GLY A 64 6.15 4.12 4.06
N SER A 65 6.17 2.80 4.12
CA SER A 65 7.03 2.08 5.07
C SER A 65 7.45 0.72 4.51
N SER A 66 8.51 0.17 5.08
CA SER A 66 8.90 -1.23 4.85
C SER A 66 8.73 -2.10 6.10
N LYS A 67 8.13 -1.55 7.14
CA LYS A 67 7.95 -2.24 8.43
C LYS A 67 6.50 -2.67 8.58
N LEU A 68 6.26 -3.98 8.67
CA LEU A 68 4.91 -4.49 8.90
C LEU A 68 4.32 -4.00 10.23
N SER A 69 5.16 -3.71 11.22
CA SER A 69 4.67 -3.15 12.48
C SER A 69 3.92 -1.82 12.31
N ASP A 70 4.13 -1.10 11.21
CA ASP A 70 3.45 0.16 10.96
C ASP A 70 1.97 -0.01 10.61
N ILE A 71 1.49 -1.23 10.37
CA ILE A 71 0.07 -1.49 10.18
C ILE A 71 -0.69 -1.63 11.51
N LYS A 72 0.00 -1.55 12.62
CA LYS A 72 -0.62 -1.66 13.95
C LYS A 72 -1.76 -0.66 14.10
N ASP A 73 -2.84 -1.11 14.70
CA ASP A 73 -4.05 -0.33 14.97
C ASP A 73 -4.81 0.09 13.69
N ALA A 74 -4.53 -0.53 12.56
CA ALA A 74 -5.30 -0.28 11.35
C ALA A 74 -6.73 -0.80 11.50
N ASN A 75 -7.68 0.01 11.05
CA ASN A 75 -9.09 -0.39 11.02
C ASN A 75 -9.38 -1.32 9.84
N VAL A 76 -8.67 -1.13 8.72
CA VAL A 76 -8.79 -1.95 7.53
C VAL A 76 -7.40 -2.23 6.99
N VAL A 77 -7.16 -3.48 6.61
CA VAL A 77 -5.92 -3.89 5.94
C VAL A 77 -6.28 -4.52 4.60
N ALA A 78 -5.77 -3.95 3.53
CA ALA A 78 -5.94 -4.50 2.19
C ALA A 78 -4.59 -5.01 1.69
N ILE A 79 -4.54 -6.28 1.31
CA ILE A 79 -3.32 -6.93 0.85
C ILE A 79 -3.38 -7.07 -0.67
N THR A 80 -2.54 -6.31 -1.36
CA THR A 80 -2.38 -6.39 -2.81
C THR A 80 -0.98 -6.87 -3.19
N ALA A 81 -0.19 -7.25 -2.19
CA ALA A 81 1.17 -7.72 -2.40
C ALA A 81 1.18 -9.04 -3.17
N GLY A 82 2.11 -9.17 -4.08
CA GLY A 82 2.28 -10.38 -4.85
C GLY A 82 3.23 -10.16 -6.00
N VAL A 83 3.77 -11.25 -6.52
CA VAL A 83 4.62 -11.22 -7.70
C VAL A 83 3.74 -11.38 -8.94
N PRO A 84 3.82 -10.48 -9.92
CA PRO A 84 3.04 -10.64 -11.15
C PRO A 84 3.51 -11.86 -11.96
N ARG A 85 2.58 -12.43 -12.71
CA ARG A 85 2.90 -13.57 -13.57
C ARG A 85 3.87 -13.13 -14.68
N LYS A 86 4.97 -13.86 -14.78
CA LYS A 86 5.96 -13.64 -15.83
C LYS A 86 5.77 -14.66 -16.96
N PRO A 87 6.21 -14.36 -18.19
CA PRO A 87 6.18 -15.33 -19.27
C PRO A 87 6.88 -16.62 -18.85
N GLY A 88 6.26 -17.77 -19.15
CA GLY A 88 6.79 -19.08 -18.79
C GLY A 88 6.39 -19.58 -17.40
N MET A 89 5.69 -18.76 -16.59
CA MET A 89 5.17 -19.20 -15.29
C MET A 89 3.76 -19.75 -15.41
N SER A 90 3.51 -20.89 -14.79
CA SER A 90 2.16 -21.39 -14.63
C SER A 90 1.47 -20.67 -13.46
N ARG A 91 0.13 -20.79 -13.38
CA ARG A 91 -0.62 -20.27 -12.24
C ARG A 91 -0.17 -20.92 -10.91
N GLU A 92 0.20 -22.17 -10.96
CA GLU A 92 0.65 -22.91 -9.79
C GLU A 92 1.99 -22.40 -9.29
N ASP A 93 2.93 -22.08 -10.20
CA ASP A 93 4.20 -21.48 -9.85
C ASP A 93 3.98 -20.12 -9.18
N LEU A 94 3.09 -19.32 -9.73
CA LEU A 94 2.74 -18.01 -9.16
C LEU A 94 2.11 -18.13 -7.78
N LEU A 95 1.20 -19.09 -7.61
CA LEU A 95 0.56 -19.35 -6.33
C LEU A 95 1.58 -19.74 -5.26
N GLU A 96 2.52 -20.60 -5.59
CA GLU A 96 3.55 -21.04 -4.66
C GLU A 96 4.46 -19.88 -4.21
N ILE A 97 4.89 -19.04 -5.15
CA ILE A 97 5.70 -17.87 -4.85
C ILE A 97 4.93 -16.90 -3.94
N ASN A 98 3.68 -16.63 -4.24
CA ASN A 98 2.87 -15.67 -3.47
C ASN A 98 2.51 -16.23 -2.09
N ILE A 99 2.29 -17.53 -1.95
CA ILE A 99 2.07 -18.16 -0.64
C ILE A 99 3.32 -17.97 0.22
N ASN A 100 4.51 -18.24 -0.32
CA ASN A 100 5.75 -18.07 0.42
C ASN A 100 5.96 -16.64 0.87
N ASN A 101 5.55 -15.67 0.06
CA ASN A 101 5.66 -14.24 0.40
C ASN A 101 4.64 -13.82 1.46
N CYS A 102 3.58 -14.56 1.68
CA CYS A 102 2.61 -14.26 2.73
C CYS A 102 3.05 -14.74 4.12
N TYR A 103 4.02 -15.63 4.19
CA TYR A 103 4.60 -16.07 5.46
C TYR A 103 5.66 -15.05 5.91
N ILE A 104 5.23 -14.13 6.71
CA ILE A 104 6.13 -13.11 7.24
C ILE A 104 6.05 -13.10 8.76
#